data_bd9d2b6636e7433cbbd5908bf87d381a
#
_entry.id   bd9d2b6636e7433cbbd5908bf87d381a
#
_cell.length_a   1.000
_cell.length_b   1.000
_cell.length_c   1.000
_cell.angle_alpha   90.00
_cell.angle_beta   90.00
_cell.angle_gamma   90.00
#
_symmetry.space_group_name_H-M   'P 1'
#
loop_
_entity.id
_entity.type
_entity.pdbx_description
1 polymer ?
#
loop_
_entity_poly.entity_id
_entity_poly.type
_entity_poly.pdbx_seq_one_letter_code
_entity_poly.pdbx_strand_id
1 'polypeptide(L)'
;MKTRFDFVSNSSSCSFIIEEPDKFFKFVNDELSIDGFYEEFNSITLRVYADESCKDLLEKLSGSRNVYAYGGEVEASIGMLCFSGLPIETIAKFKKIELECDDFETENVIKLSILKRALANYGIKVNSLCSERNLMFEDDEKPSTMAKLYALAFK
;
A
#
# COMPACT_ATOMS: atom_id res chain seq x y z
N MET A 1 -2.60 -20.29 4.83
CA MET A 1 -3.06 -19.61 4.58
C MET A 1 -3.60 -18.91 5.31
N LYS A 2 -3.71 -18.31 5.28
CA LYS A 2 -4.14 -17.57 5.91
C LYS A 2 -5.41 -17.60 5.89
N THR A 3 -5.83 -17.84 6.55
CA THR A 3 -7.05 -17.98 6.65
C THR A 3 -7.71 -16.86 6.36
N ARG A 4 -7.17 -15.82 6.40
CA ARG A 4 -7.86 -14.79 6.15
C ARG A 4 -8.64 -15.04 5.02
N PHE A 5 -8.18 -15.72 4.20
CA PHE A 5 -8.82 -15.79 3.11
C PHE A 5 -9.99 -16.56 3.29
N ASP A 6 -10.04 -17.32 4.11
CA ASP A 6 -11.05 -18.04 4.24
C ASP A 6 -12.13 -17.33 4.63
N PHE A 7 -12.14 -16.63 5.49
CA PHE A 7 -13.23 -16.17 5.90
C PHE A 7 -13.50 -15.12 5.20
N VAL A 8 -12.85 -14.88 4.47
CA VAL A 8 -13.06 -13.95 3.77
C VAL A 8 -14.15 -13.97 3.12
N SER A 9 -14.56 -14.94 2.99
CA SER A 9 -15.65 -15.02 2.32
C SER A 9 -16.39 -13.89 2.64
N ASN A 10 -16.40 -13.54 3.68
CA ASN A 10 -17.20 -12.52 3.92
C ASN A 10 -16.27 -11.51 4.20
N SER A 11 -15.14 -11.58 3.83
CA SER A 11 -14.32 -10.67 4.11
C SER A 11 -14.60 -9.50 3.43
N SER A 12 -14.48 -8.47 3.97
CA SER A 12 -14.70 -7.31 3.32
C SER A 12 -13.42 -6.60 3.12
N SER A 13 -12.33 -7.21 2.94
CA SER A 13 -11.08 -6.47 2.73
C SER A 13 -10.62 -6.53 1.29
N CYS A 14 -9.95 -5.51 0.85
CA CYS A 14 -9.31 -5.44 -0.45
C CYS A 14 -7.83 -5.27 -0.25
N SER A 15 -7.03 -6.06 -0.93
CA SER A 15 -5.58 -5.99 -0.82
C SER A 15 -4.95 -5.66 -2.14
N PHE A 16 -4.00 -4.76 -2.12
CA PHE A 16 -3.24 -4.37 -3.30
C PHE A 16 -1.77 -4.63 -2.98
N ILE A 17 -1.20 -5.61 -3.64
CA ILE A 17 0.14 -6.07 -3.32
C ILE A 17 1.14 -5.57 -4.35
N ILE A 18 2.18 -4.91 -3.87
CA ILE A 18 3.23 -4.34 -4.70
C ILE A 18 4.49 -5.13 -4.46
N GLU A 19 5.00 -5.75 -5.52
CA GLU A 19 6.16 -6.63 -5.38
C GLU A 19 7.50 -5.92 -5.47
N GLU A 20 7.50 -4.66 -5.81
CA GLU A 20 8.75 -3.90 -5.90
C GLU A 20 8.64 -2.64 -5.06
N PRO A 21 8.78 -2.77 -3.74
CA PRO A 21 8.57 -1.63 -2.85
C PRO A 21 9.47 -0.43 -3.14
N ASP A 22 10.71 -0.68 -3.56
CA ASP A 22 11.63 0.41 -3.85
C ASP A 22 11.15 1.23 -5.04
N LYS A 23 10.62 0.57 -6.07
CA LYS A 23 10.11 1.30 -7.21
C LYS A 23 8.85 2.08 -6.84
N PHE A 24 8.02 1.50 -5.99
CA PHE A 24 6.82 2.18 -5.53
C PHE A 24 7.19 3.43 -4.74
N PHE A 25 8.17 3.30 -3.85
CA PHE A 25 8.58 4.43 -3.04
C PHE A 25 9.15 5.55 -3.92
N LYS A 26 9.92 5.16 -4.94
CA LYS A 26 10.47 6.13 -5.85
C LYS A 26 9.35 6.83 -6.62
N PHE A 27 8.34 6.09 -7.05
CA PHE A 27 7.19 6.68 -7.72
C PHE A 27 6.51 7.71 -6.82
N VAL A 28 6.29 7.36 -5.56
CA VAL A 28 5.63 8.27 -4.63
C VAL A 28 6.47 9.54 -4.47
N ASN A 29 7.76 9.36 -4.30
CA ASN A 29 8.64 10.48 -4.06
C ASN A 29 8.76 11.38 -5.29
N ASP A 30 8.82 10.82 -6.47
CA ASP A 30 9.04 11.60 -7.69
C ASP A 30 7.77 12.21 -8.23
N GLU A 31 6.66 11.47 -8.17
CA GLU A 31 5.45 11.93 -8.82
C GLU A 31 4.42 12.53 -7.88
N LEU A 32 4.45 12.16 -6.63
CA LEU A 32 3.45 12.66 -5.71
C LEU A 32 4.12 13.43 -4.59
N SER A 33 4.40 13.31 -3.66
CA SER A 33 5.18 13.76 -2.55
C SER A 33 4.85 12.84 -1.40
N ILE A 34 5.78 12.62 -0.53
CA ILE A 34 5.59 11.74 0.59
C ILE A 34 4.47 12.27 1.49
N ASP A 35 4.48 13.57 1.77
CA ASP A 35 3.46 14.14 2.64
C ASP A 35 2.08 14.05 2.02
N GLY A 36 1.98 14.33 0.75
CA GLY A 36 0.68 14.25 0.08
C GLY A 36 0.16 12.83 0.05
N PHE A 37 1.05 11.87 -0.19
CA PHE A 37 0.65 10.47 -0.21
C PHE A 37 0.16 10.07 1.18
N TYR A 38 0.89 10.45 2.22
CA TYR A 38 0.50 10.12 3.57
C TYR A 38 -0.89 10.70 3.89
N GLU A 39 -1.13 11.92 3.51
CA GLU A 39 -2.41 12.53 3.79
C GLU A 39 -3.56 11.82 3.12
N GLU A 40 -3.37 11.38 1.90
CA GLU A 40 -4.46 10.73 1.19
C GLU A 40 -4.67 9.27 1.59
N PHE A 41 -3.63 8.60 2.00
CA PHE A 41 -3.70 7.17 2.24
C PHE A 41 -3.47 6.77 3.69
N ASN A 42 -3.52 7.71 4.64
CA ASN A 42 -3.18 7.41 6.02
C ASN A 42 -4.17 6.49 6.71
N SER A 43 -5.38 6.34 6.19
CA SER A 43 -6.34 5.45 6.82
C SER A 43 -6.25 4.05 6.24
N ILE A 44 -5.33 3.81 5.34
CA ILE A 44 -5.17 2.51 4.71
C ILE A 44 -4.06 1.77 5.41
N THR A 45 -4.26 0.50 5.67
CA THR A 45 -3.25 -0.30 6.37
C THR A 45 -2.10 -0.63 5.44
N LEU A 46 -0.89 -0.40 5.89
CA LEU A 46 0.29 -0.76 5.14
C LEU A 46 0.97 -1.93 5.84
N ARG A 47 1.14 -3.02 5.14
CA ARG A 47 1.79 -4.20 5.69
C ARG A 47 3.05 -4.49 4.87
N VAL A 48 4.13 -4.80 5.56
CA VAL A 48 5.41 -5.07 4.93
C VAL A 48 5.76 -6.53 5.11
N TYR A 49 6.28 -7.16 4.06
CA TYR A 49 6.75 -8.54 4.12
C TYR A 49 8.23 -8.54 3.81
N ALA A 50 9.02 -9.19 4.64
CA ALA A 50 10.46 -9.14 4.50
C ALA A 50 11.09 -10.43 5.00
N ASP A 51 12.42 -10.53 4.84
CA ASP A 51 13.15 -11.63 5.31
C ASP A 51 13.26 -11.49 6.80
N GLU A 52 13.44 -12.57 7.50
CA GLU A 52 13.51 -12.58 8.94
C GLU A 52 14.61 -11.68 9.48
N SER A 53 15.63 -11.42 8.71
CA SER A 53 16.70 -10.53 9.15
C SER A 53 16.19 -9.11 9.39
N CYS A 54 15.02 -8.77 8.90
CA CYS A 54 14.46 -7.43 9.11
C CYS A 54 13.57 -7.36 10.35
N LYS A 55 13.49 -8.46 11.13
CA LYS A 55 12.56 -8.49 12.24
C LYS A 55 12.77 -7.37 13.24
N ASP A 56 14.00 -7.13 13.65
CA ASP A 56 14.26 -6.11 14.64
C ASP A 56 13.88 -4.72 14.16
N LEU A 57 14.16 -4.44 12.90
CA LEU A 57 13.80 -3.16 12.32
C LEU A 57 12.28 -3.00 12.31
N LEU A 58 11.58 -4.04 11.89
CA LEU A 58 10.14 -3.95 11.80
C LEU A 58 9.49 -3.86 13.19
N GLU A 59 10.07 -4.50 14.18
CA GLU A 59 9.57 -4.36 15.54
C GLU A 59 9.72 -2.93 16.04
N LYS A 60 10.83 -2.28 15.67
CA LYS A 60 11.01 -0.94 16.07
C LYS A 60 10.01 -0.04 15.40
N LEU A 61 9.72 -0.24 14.14
CA LEU A 61 8.82 0.62 13.39
C LEU A 61 7.36 0.40 13.77
N SER A 62 6.99 -0.83 14.11
CA SER A 62 5.59 -1.13 14.35
C SER A 62 5.21 -1.17 15.81
N GLY A 63 6.16 -1.09 16.71
CA GLY A 63 5.88 -1.21 18.13
C GLY A 63 5.73 -2.62 18.59
N SER A 64 6.21 -3.57 17.84
CA SER A 64 6.27 -4.98 18.21
C SER A 64 4.98 -5.74 18.24
N ARG A 65 3.86 -5.07 18.38
CA ARG A 65 2.65 -5.79 18.50
C ARG A 65 2.09 -6.29 17.23
N ASN A 66 2.51 -5.82 16.11
CA ASN A 66 1.96 -6.20 14.83
C ASN A 66 3.00 -6.87 13.96
N VAL A 67 3.93 -7.59 14.58
CA VAL A 67 5.00 -8.25 13.85
C VAL A 67 4.87 -9.75 14.05
N TYR A 68 4.82 -10.50 12.95
CA TYR A 68 4.68 -11.94 13.01
C TYR A 68 5.82 -12.57 12.21
N ALA A 69 6.53 -13.51 12.82
CA ALA A 69 7.63 -14.17 12.15
C ALA A 69 7.31 -15.66 12.00
N TYR A 70 7.52 -16.18 10.79
CA TYR A 70 7.26 -17.56 10.54
C TYR A 70 7.98 -17.99 9.27
N GLY A 71 8.52 -19.18 9.29
CA GLY A 71 9.12 -19.75 8.08
C GLY A 71 10.22 -18.91 7.43
N GLY A 72 11.02 -18.23 8.20
CA GLY A 72 12.08 -17.42 7.63
C GLY A 72 11.64 -16.06 7.12
N GLU A 73 10.36 -15.75 7.28
CA GLU A 73 9.84 -14.48 6.86
C GLU A 73 9.24 -13.73 8.00
N VAL A 74 9.09 -12.44 7.85
CA VAL A 74 8.45 -11.61 8.84
C VAL A 74 7.48 -10.68 8.14
N GLU A 75 6.33 -10.48 8.76
CA GLU A 75 5.37 -9.53 8.23
C GLU A 75 5.01 -8.56 9.34
N ALA A 76 4.79 -7.33 9.00
CA ALA A 76 4.47 -6.31 10.00
C ALA A 76 3.58 -5.24 9.41
N SER A 77 2.67 -4.71 10.25
CA SER A 77 1.89 -3.54 9.86
C SER A 77 2.63 -2.32 10.38
N ILE A 78 2.88 -1.37 9.53
CA ILE A 78 3.54 -0.15 9.96
C ILE A 78 2.73 1.03 9.49
N GLY A 79 2.85 2.14 10.16
CA GLY A 79 2.13 3.34 9.77
C GLY A 79 2.72 3.94 8.53
N MET A 80 1.87 4.58 7.76
CA MET A 80 2.30 5.21 6.52
C MET A 80 3.39 6.25 6.78
N LEU A 81 3.30 6.94 7.91
CA LEU A 81 4.28 7.95 8.23
C LEU A 81 5.65 7.31 8.50
N CYS A 82 5.66 6.15 9.16
CA CYS A 82 6.91 5.47 9.42
C CYS A 82 7.55 5.01 8.11
N PHE A 83 6.70 4.53 7.19
CA PHE A 83 7.20 4.09 5.90
C PHE A 83 7.84 5.26 5.15
N SER A 84 7.23 6.42 5.22
CA SER A 84 7.72 7.56 4.46
C SER A 84 9.05 8.06 5.01
N GLY A 85 9.39 7.71 6.24
CA GLY A 85 10.65 8.13 6.81
C GLY A 85 11.79 7.18 6.59
N LEU A 86 11.57 6.08 5.86
CA LEU A 86 12.63 5.10 5.69
C LEU A 86 13.54 5.44 4.52
N PRO A 87 14.84 5.14 4.64
CA PRO A 87 15.73 5.33 3.49
C PRO A 87 15.41 4.30 2.43
N ILE A 88 15.70 4.62 1.19
CA ILE A 88 15.40 3.74 0.10
C ILE A 88 16.16 2.43 0.20
N GLU A 89 17.34 2.44 0.78
CA GLU A 89 18.10 1.22 0.94
C GLU A 89 17.41 0.25 1.87
N THR A 90 16.68 0.76 2.85
CA THR A 90 15.93 -0.07 3.76
C THR A 90 14.70 -0.63 3.07
N ILE A 91 14.01 0.20 2.30
CA ILE A 91 12.83 -0.23 1.59
C ILE A 91 13.17 -1.31 0.57
N ALA A 92 14.35 -1.22 -0.02
CA ALA A 92 14.77 -2.19 -1.00
C ALA A 92 14.97 -3.59 -0.40
N LYS A 93 15.05 -3.68 0.93
CA LYS A 93 15.19 -4.98 1.57
C LYS A 93 13.85 -5.68 1.77
N PHE A 94 12.74 -4.97 1.58
CA PHE A 94 11.43 -5.58 1.77
C PHE A 94 11.08 -6.38 0.52
N LYS A 95 10.40 -7.50 0.71
CA LYS A 95 10.03 -8.34 -0.42
C LYS A 95 8.82 -7.80 -1.13
N LYS A 96 7.86 -7.33 -0.40
CA LYS A 96 6.66 -6.75 -0.97
C LYS A 96 5.94 -5.96 0.09
N ILE A 97 5.03 -5.11 -0.33
CA ILE A 97 4.17 -4.40 0.60
C ILE A 97 2.73 -4.61 0.17
N GLU A 98 1.84 -4.47 1.12
CA GLU A 98 0.42 -4.64 0.86
C GLU A 98 -0.32 -3.43 1.39
N LEU A 99 -1.19 -2.86 0.58
CA LEU A 99 -2.06 -1.79 1.02
C LEU A 99 -3.45 -2.41 1.13
N GLU A 100 -4.05 -2.28 2.29
CA GLU A 100 -5.31 -2.96 2.54
C GLU A 100 -6.35 -2.04 3.13
N CYS A 101 -7.58 -2.17 2.71
CA CYS A 101 -8.70 -1.45 3.29
C CYS A 101 -9.91 -2.36 3.29
N ASP A 102 -10.95 -1.96 4.01
CA ASP A 102 -12.18 -2.72 4.01
C ASP A 102 -12.93 -2.49 2.72
N ASP A 103 -13.55 -3.55 2.22
CA ASP A 103 -14.23 -3.45 0.94
C ASP A 103 -15.38 -2.47 0.96
N PHE A 104 -16.02 -2.26 2.10
CA PHE A 104 -17.13 -1.33 2.12
C PHE A 104 -16.67 0.12 2.25
N GLU A 105 -15.38 0.36 2.42
CA GLU A 105 -14.90 1.72 2.44
C GLU A 105 -14.69 2.13 0.98
N THR A 106 -15.77 2.46 0.32
CA THR A 106 -15.75 2.70 -1.11
C THR A 106 -14.74 3.75 -1.53
N GLU A 107 -14.61 4.81 -0.75
CA GLU A 107 -13.66 5.85 -1.12
C GLU A 107 -12.23 5.32 -1.12
N ASN A 108 -11.86 4.50 -0.13
CA ASN A 108 -10.52 3.95 -0.08
C ASN A 108 -10.29 2.96 -1.21
N VAL A 109 -11.31 2.16 -1.55
CA VAL A 109 -11.17 1.22 -2.65
C VAL A 109 -10.96 1.98 -3.96
N ILE A 110 -11.66 3.07 -4.16
CA ILE A 110 -11.49 3.87 -5.37
C ILE A 110 -10.11 4.50 -5.41
N LYS A 111 -9.63 5.03 -4.28
CA LYS A 111 -8.29 5.61 -4.24
C LYS A 111 -7.23 4.57 -4.58
N LEU A 112 -7.36 3.36 -4.04
CA LEU A 112 -6.39 2.32 -4.31
C LEU A 112 -6.48 1.83 -5.76
N SER A 113 -7.67 1.82 -6.33
CA SER A 113 -7.83 1.42 -7.72
C SER A 113 -7.18 2.44 -8.66
N ILE A 114 -7.32 3.72 -8.33
CA ILE A 114 -6.68 4.76 -9.13
C ILE A 114 -5.16 4.66 -8.97
N LEU A 115 -4.69 4.39 -7.76
CA LEU A 115 -3.26 4.23 -7.53
C LEU A 115 -2.73 3.05 -8.33
N LYS A 116 -3.45 1.94 -8.35
CA LYS A 116 -3.02 0.77 -9.09
C LYS A 116 -2.88 1.10 -10.57
N ARG A 117 -3.83 1.83 -11.12
CA ARG A 117 -3.79 2.18 -12.52
C ARG A 117 -2.64 3.13 -12.82
N ALA A 118 -2.40 4.09 -11.95
CA ALA A 118 -1.29 5.01 -12.13
C ALA A 118 0.04 4.25 -12.07
N LEU A 119 0.16 3.29 -11.15
CA LEU A 119 1.38 2.51 -11.03
C LEU A 119 1.59 1.65 -12.27
N ALA A 120 0.53 1.08 -12.81
CA ALA A 120 0.64 0.28 -14.02
C ALA A 120 1.17 1.13 -15.18
N ASN A 121 0.67 2.36 -15.29
CA ASN A 121 1.12 3.25 -16.34
C ASN A 121 2.59 3.68 -16.14
N TYR A 122 3.06 3.59 -14.92
CA TYR A 122 4.44 3.95 -14.61
C TYR A 122 5.34 2.70 -14.70
N GLY A 123 4.78 1.54 -14.95
CA GLY A 123 5.58 0.33 -15.10
C GLY A 123 5.70 -0.52 -13.84
N ILE A 124 4.88 -0.27 -12.83
CA ILE A 124 4.94 -1.01 -11.59
C ILE A 124 3.71 -1.88 -11.47
N LYS A 125 3.93 -3.18 -11.30
CA LYS A 125 2.83 -4.11 -11.24
C LYS A 125 2.20 -4.17 -9.87
N VAL A 126 0.88 -4.21 -9.81
CA VAL A 126 0.16 -4.33 -8.57
C VAL A 126 -0.81 -5.49 -8.71
N ASN A 127 -0.80 -6.40 -7.74
CA ASN A 127 -1.74 -7.50 -7.73
C ASN A 127 -2.88 -7.14 -6.78
N SER A 128 -4.10 -7.23 -7.25
CA SER A 128 -5.25 -6.82 -6.46
C SER A 128 -6.10 -8.03 -6.14
N LEU A 129 -6.56 -8.11 -4.90
CA LEU A 129 -7.39 -9.21 -4.45
C LEU A 129 -8.83 -8.77 -4.19
N CYS A 130 -9.28 -7.72 -4.79
CA CYS A 130 -10.68 -7.34 -4.65
C CYS A 130 -11.23 -6.96 -6.01
N SER A 131 -12.55 -6.89 -6.09
CA SER A 131 -13.19 -6.57 -7.34
C SER A 131 -12.94 -5.15 -7.70
N GLU A 132 -12.82 -4.90 -8.98
CA GLU A 132 -12.61 -3.56 -9.40
C GLU A 132 -13.87 -2.78 -9.32
N ARG A 133 -13.80 -1.52 -9.04
CA ARG A 133 -14.93 -0.65 -8.98
C ARG A 133 -14.82 0.38 -10.04
N ASN A 134 -15.88 1.07 -10.27
CA ASN A 134 -15.90 2.16 -11.19
C ASN A 134 -14.92 3.17 -10.68
N LEU A 135 -14.06 3.62 -11.49
CA LEU A 135 -13.06 4.57 -11.08
C LEU A 135 -13.53 6.01 -11.22
N MET A 136 -14.74 6.30 -10.76
CA MET A 136 -15.23 7.62 -10.85
C MET A 136 -14.89 8.36 -9.61
N PHE A 137 -14.17 9.41 -9.69
CA PHE A 137 -13.86 10.15 -8.53
C PHE A 137 -14.45 11.46 -8.70
N GLU A 138 -15.63 11.69 -8.17
CA GLU A 138 -16.22 12.85 -8.44
C GLU A 138 -15.84 13.84 -7.51
N ASP A 139 -15.35 14.93 -7.86
CA ASP A 139 -14.93 15.74 -7.02
C ASP A 139 -14.53 16.98 -7.58
N ASP A 140 -15.11 17.92 -7.29
CA ASP A 140 -14.86 19.15 -7.78
C ASP A 140 -13.69 19.75 -7.11
N GLU A 141 -13.24 19.23 -6.01
CA GLU A 141 -12.16 19.78 -5.37
C GLU A 141 -11.20 18.73 -5.06
N LYS A 142 -10.64 18.04 -6.03
CA LYS A 142 -9.72 16.98 -5.80
C LYS A 142 -8.53 17.48 -5.09
N PRO A 143 -8.07 16.82 -4.06
CA PRO A 143 -6.82 17.16 -3.42
C PRO A 143 -5.71 17.05 -4.45
N SER A 144 -4.66 17.80 -4.29
CA SER A 144 -3.62 17.84 -5.31
C SER A 144 -3.00 16.47 -5.52
N THR A 145 -2.84 15.65 -4.48
CA THR A 145 -2.27 14.32 -4.66
C THR A 145 -3.20 13.44 -5.48
N MET A 146 -4.49 13.48 -5.21
CA MET A 146 -5.43 12.67 -5.98
C MET A 146 -5.55 13.19 -7.40
N ALA A 147 -5.44 14.49 -7.61
CA ALA A 147 -5.45 15.03 -8.96
C ALA A 147 -4.26 14.51 -9.75
N LYS A 148 -3.08 14.46 -9.13
CA LYS A 148 -1.91 13.95 -9.80
C LYS A 148 -2.07 12.47 -10.11
N LEU A 149 -2.60 11.69 -9.15
CA LEU A 149 -2.81 10.28 -9.39
C LEU A 149 -3.82 10.05 -10.51
N TYR A 150 -4.89 10.83 -10.52
CA TYR A 150 -5.92 10.67 -11.53
C TYR A 150 -5.33 10.97 -12.90
N ALA A 151 -4.52 12.01 -13.00
CA ALA A 151 -3.90 12.35 -14.26
C ALA A 151 -2.96 11.23 -14.73
N LEU A 152 -2.22 10.62 -13.80
CA LEU A 152 -1.32 9.55 -14.17
C LEU A 152 -2.09 8.26 -14.52
N ALA A 153 -3.22 8.03 -13.88
CA ALA A 153 -4.00 6.83 -14.12
C ALA A 153 -4.72 6.87 -15.47
N PHE A 154 -5.13 8.03 -15.90
CA PHE A 154 -5.91 8.15 -17.10
C PHE A 154 -5.23 8.95 -18.20
N LYS A 155 -3.91 8.89 -18.22
CA LYS A 155 -3.19 9.61 -19.21
C LYS A 155 -3.20 8.95 -20.58
#